data_6292d8acd5c202fabe39070092372eb4
#
_entry.id   6292d8acd5c202fabe39070092372eb4
#
_cell.length_a   1.000
_cell.length_b   1.000
_cell.length_c   1.000
_cell.angle_alpha   90.00
_cell.angle_beta   90.00
_cell.angle_gamma   90.00
#
_symmetry.space_group_name_H-M   'P 1'
#
loop_
_entity.id
_entity.type
_entity.pdbx_description
1 polymer ?
#
loop_
_entity_poly.entity_id
_entity_poly.type
_entity_poly.pdbx_seq_one_letter_code
_entity_poly.pdbx_strand_id
1 'polypeptide(L)'
;MKEIGGYIQLDTYTGEMLHEEGILLNSGRNCLLYLAEAKHINKIRLPYFLCDSVYNSCVNAGIKVKFYHVDMNFMPEEPQKLDDDEWLYIVDYYGQLSDECIASLKQKYNRIVLDYTQSYFRKPLNGVDTMYTCRKFFGVTDGAVLYSDTKLERELETDESYSRMEFLLGRYERAASDFYPEYVNNNKLFAKMPVRKMSRLTYNLLHAINYDMTGKRRENNFNVLASLLGALNGIDVNSVIGPFAYPLYVEDGAELRKYLISNKIYIPLLWPNVIKDMPDDSVEYLSLIHISEPTRH
;
A
#
# COMPACT_ATOMS: atom_id res chain seq x y z
N MET A 1 -7.12 33.76 16.79
CA MET A 1 -8.56 34.09 16.65
C MET A 1 -9.05 33.29 15.45
N LYS A 2 -10.21 32.62 15.56
CA LYS A 2 -10.76 31.85 14.42
C LYS A 2 -11.43 32.83 13.46
N GLU A 3 -11.11 32.76 12.17
CA GLU A 3 -11.79 33.58 11.14
C GLU A 3 -13.28 33.23 11.08
N ILE A 4 -14.12 34.22 10.84
CA ILE A 4 -15.57 34.07 10.70
C ILE A 4 -15.99 34.77 9.41
N GLY A 5 -16.70 34.04 8.53
CA GLY A 5 -17.15 34.54 7.24
C GLY A 5 -16.08 34.29 6.14
N GLY A 6 -16.25 34.95 5.01
CA GLY A 6 -15.41 34.79 3.82
C GLY A 6 -16.17 34.10 2.67
N TYR A 7 -15.45 33.35 1.83
CA TYR A 7 -16.04 32.57 0.75
C TYR A 7 -16.35 31.12 1.16
N ILE A 8 -17.15 30.43 0.35
CA ILE A 8 -17.56 29.04 0.60
C ILE A 8 -16.35 28.12 0.51
N GLN A 9 -16.14 27.30 1.53
CA GLN A 9 -15.12 26.25 1.56
C GLN A 9 -15.63 24.95 0.90
N LEU A 10 -14.75 23.96 0.73
CA LEU A 10 -15.13 22.61 0.34
C LEU A 10 -16.14 22.02 1.33
N ASP A 11 -17.16 21.32 0.82
CA ASP A 11 -18.16 20.66 1.65
C ASP A 11 -17.53 19.67 2.63
N THR A 12 -18.16 19.53 3.78
CA THR A 12 -17.80 18.51 4.78
C THR A 12 -18.65 17.26 4.53
N TYR A 13 -17.98 16.15 4.28
CA TYR A 13 -18.63 14.86 4.10
C TYR A 13 -18.77 14.13 5.44
N THR A 14 -19.86 13.38 5.60
CA THR A 14 -20.25 12.71 6.86
C THR A 14 -20.55 11.22 6.67
N GLY A 15 -20.13 10.62 5.54
CA GLY A 15 -20.24 9.20 5.34
C GLY A 15 -19.31 8.42 6.29
N GLU A 16 -19.51 7.13 6.38
CA GLU A 16 -18.61 6.26 7.17
C GLU A 16 -17.25 6.14 6.48
N MET A 17 -16.19 6.33 7.25
CA MET A 17 -14.82 6.05 6.78
C MET A 17 -14.41 4.65 7.22
N LEU A 18 -13.97 3.83 6.26
CA LEU A 18 -13.40 2.52 6.58
C LEU A 18 -12.06 2.70 7.33
N HIS A 19 -11.90 1.99 8.43
CA HIS A 19 -10.73 2.06 9.33
C HIS A 19 -10.56 3.38 10.09
N GLU A 20 -11.63 4.11 10.35
CA GLU A 20 -11.59 5.38 11.10
C GLU A 20 -11.04 5.22 12.52
N GLU A 21 -11.25 4.05 13.14
CA GLU A 21 -10.80 3.73 14.50
C GLU A 21 -9.29 3.52 14.64
N GLY A 22 -8.58 3.39 13.52
CA GLY A 22 -7.13 3.26 13.51
C GLY A 22 -6.40 4.59 13.76
N ILE A 23 -5.08 4.53 13.89
CA ILE A 23 -4.23 5.71 13.98
C ILE A 23 -4.05 6.28 12.57
N LEU A 24 -4.63 7.46 12.32
CA LEU A 24 -4.65 8.10 11.01
C LEU A 24 -3.36 8.89 10.77
N LEU A 25 -2.54 8.43 9.83
CA LEU A 25 -1.23 8.99 9.51
C LEU A 25 -1.16 9.45 8.04
N ASN A 26 -0.13 10.22 7.71
CA ASN A 26 0.01 10.82 6.38
C ASN A 26 0.55 9.86 5.30
N SER A 27 1.22 8.76 5.64
CA SER A 27 1.70 7.78 4.65
C SER A 27 1.96 6.40 5.27
N GLY A 28 1.93 5.34 4.44
CA GLY A 28 2.27 3.98 4.88
C GLY A 28 3.69 3.86 5.46
N ARG A 29 4.69 4.55 4.88
CA ARG A 29 6.05 4.61 5.44
C ARG A 29 6.04 5.17 6.87
N ASN A 30 5.25 6.19 7.08
CA ASN A 30 5.13 6.83 8.39
C ASN A 30 4.33 5.99 9.38
N CYS A 31 3.48 5.04 8.93
CA CYS A 31 2.94 4.01 9.81
C CYS A 31 4.06 3.12 10.37
N LEU A 32 4.98 2.67 9.51
CA LEU A 32 6.12 1.86 9.95
C LEU A 32 7.05 2.65 10.88
N LEU A 33 7.37 3.91 10.55
CA LEU A 33 8.21 4.76 11.41
C LEU A 33 7.56 5.08 12.75
N TYR A 34 6.24 5.33 12.75
CA TYR A 34 5.45 5.49 13.99
C TYR A 34 5.57 4.25 14.88
N LEU A 35 5.36 3.08 14.28
CA LEU A 35 5.44 1.81 15.00
C LEU A 35 6.86 1.54 15.52
N ALA A 36 7.87 1.84 14.69
CA ALA A 36 9.26 1.67 15.08
C ALA A 36 9.63 2.54 16.28
N GLU A 37 9.16 3.79 16.31
CA GLU A 37 9.35 4.68 17.45
C GLU A 37 8.59 4.18 18.69
N ALA A 38 7.29 3.83 18.53
CA ALA A 38 6.44 3.42 19.64
C ALA A 38 6.85 2.09 20.28
N LYS A 39 7.38 1.15 19.51
CA LYS A 39 7.79 -0.20 19.96
C LYS A 39 9.30 -0.39 20.00
N HIS A 40 10.08 0.68 19.81
CA HIS A 40 11.56 0.65 19.83
C HIS A 40 12.14 -0.38 18.85
N ILE A 41 11.62 -0.43 17.62
CA ILE A 41 12.09 -1.37 16.59
C ILE A 41 13.45 -0.90 16.06
N ASN A 42 14.51 -1.62 16.40
CA ASN A 42 15.88 -1.33 15.99
C ASN A 42 16.39 -2.30 14.90
N LYS A 43 15.68 -3.42 14.71
CA LYS A 43 15.98 -4.43 13.70
C LYS A 43 14.70 -4.92 13.05
N ILE A 44 14.71 -5.01 11.71
CA ILE A 44 13.58 -5.49 10.95
C ILE A 44 14.04 -6.36 9.79
N ARG A 45 13.26 -7.39 9.48
CA ARG A 45 13.47 -8.24 8.32
C ARG A 45 12.40 -7.93 7.28
N LEU A 46 12.82 -7.45 6.12
CA LEU A 46 11.97 -7.06 5.00
C LEU A 46 12.00 -8.13 3.90
N PRO A 47 10.93 -8.32 3.12
CA PRO A 47 11.05 -9.12 1.92
C PRO A 47 11.91 -8.41 0.87
N TYR A 48 12.65 -9.16 0.05
CA TYR A 48 13.30 -8.61 -1.14
C TYR A 48 12.26 -8.03 -2.12
N PHE A 49 11.10 -8.67 -2.23
CA PHE A 49 9.99 -8.24 -3.07
C PHE A 49 9.24 -7.05 -2.43
N LEU A 50 9.88 -5.89 -2.40
CA LEU A 50 9.36 -4.70 -1.72
C LEU A 50 9.83 -3.40 -2.40
N CYS A 51 9.03 -2.35 -2.25
CA CYS A 51 9.40 -1.00 -2.66
C CYS A 51 10.63 -0.51 -1.85
N ASP A 52 11.65 -0.03 -2.54
CA ASP A 52 12.85 0.58 -1.96
C ASP A 52 12.55 1.72 -0.98
N SER A 53 11.39 2.36 -1.12
CA SER A 53 10.95 3.43 -0.22
C SER A 53 10.76 2.97 1.24
N VAL A 54 10.39 1.70 1.47
CA VAL A 54 10.28 1.13 2.82
C VAL A 54 11.67 0.90 3.40
N TYR A 55 12.54 0.24 2.61
CA TYR A 55 13.94 0.04 2.97
C TYR A 55 14.65 1.36 3.33
N ASN A 56 14.57 2.35 2.43
CA ASN A 56 15.19 3.64 2.63
C ASN A 56 14.66 4.36 3.89
N SER A 57 13.37 4.21 4.20
CA SER A 57 12.80 4.77 5.43
C SER A 57 13.37 4.12 6.68
N CYS A 58 13.53 2.80 6.69
CA CYS A 58 14.15 2.07 7.80
C CYS A 58 15.61 2.50 8.00
N VAL A 59 16.40 2.53 6.92
CA VAL A 59 17.82 2.91 6.98
C VAL A 59 17.99 4.35 7.47
N ASN A 60 17.19 5.29 6.95
CA ASN A 60 17.23 6.69 7.37
C ASN A 60 16.83 6.87 8.85
N ALA A 61 16.02 5.98 9.38
CA ALA A 61 15.65 5.95 10.80
C ALA A 61 16.67 5.18 11.69
N GLY A 62 17.77 4.67 11.13
CA GLY A 62 18.78 3.90 11.86
C GLY A 62 18.38 2.46 12.19
N ILE A 63 17.32 1.95 11.58
CA ILE A 63 16.85 0.57 11.79
C ILE A 63 17.74 -0.38 10.97
N LYS A 64 18.27 -1.41 11.60
CA LYS A 64 19.05 -2.45 10.92
C LYS A 64 18.12 -3.34 10.12
N VAL A 65 18.39 -3.50 8.82
CA VAL A 65 17.57 -4.29 7.90
C VAL A 65 18.28 -5.57 7.51
N LYS A 66 17.57 -6.68 7.56
CA LYS A 66 17.89 -7.95 6.90
C LYS A 66 16.77 -8.25 5.90
N PHE A 67 17.03 -9.16 4.97
CA PHE A 67 16.06 -9.52 3.93
C PHE A 67 15.68 -11.00 4.00
N TYR A 68 14.52 -11.34 3.40
CA TYR A 68 14.06 -12.69 3.17
C TYR A 68 13.40 -12.79 1.78
N HIS A 69 13.36 -14.00 1.23
CA HIS A 69 12.71 -14.32 -0.04
C HIS A 69 11.24 -14.68 0.15
N VAL A 70 10.44 -14.48 -0.89
CA VAL A 70 9.06 -14.95 -0.97
C VAL A 70 8.94 -16.04 -2.02
N ASP A 71 8.06 -17.01 -1.80
CA ASP A 71 7.76 -18.06 -2.75
C ASP A 71 6.70 -17.61 -3.80
N MET A 72 6.37 -18.49 -4.73
CA MET A 72 5.35 -18.23 -5.77
C MET A 72 3.94 -18.03 -5.23
N ASN A 73 3.68 -18.38 -3.97
CA ASN A 73 2.40 -18.14 -3.27
C ASN A 73 2.45 -16.85 -2.44
N PHE A 74 3.48 -16.02 -2.62
CA PHE A 74 3.71 -14.80 -1.86
C PHE A 74 3.98 -15.01 -0.37
N MET A 75 4.28 -16.25 0.02
CA MET A 75 4.62 -16.60 1.39
C MET A 75 6.08 -16.26 1.67
N PRO A 76 6.38 -15.81 2.91
CA PRO A 76 7.76 -15.73 3.33
C PRO A 76 8.44 -17.09 3.22
N GLU A 77 9.50 -17.20 2.41
CA GLU A 77 10.45 -18.30 2.57
C GLU A 77 11.04 -18.17 3.98
N GLU A 78 10.81 -19.19 4.79
CA GLU A 78 11.02 -19.11 6.23
C GLU A 78 12.41 -18.60 6.60
N PRO A 79 12.54 -17.41 7.19
CA PRO A 79 13.76 -17.10 7.89
C PRO A 79 13.95 -18.12 9.02
N GLN A 80 15.05 -18.83 9.02
CA GLN A 80 15.30 -19.97 9.93
C GLN A 80 15.10 -19.59 11.40
N LYS A 81 15.50 -18.38 11.81
CA LYS A 81 15.26 -17.79 13.14
C LYS A 81 15.42 -16.28 13.07
N LEU A 82 14.49 -15.54 13.69
CA LEU A 82 14.69 -14.11 13.97
C LEU A 82 15.60 -13.93 15.18
N ASP A 83 16.38 -12.85 15.19
CA ASP A 83 17.08 -12.41 16.41
C ASP A 83 16.05 -12.02 17.50
N ASP A 84 16.44 -12.02 18.76
CA ASP A 84 15.51 -11.83 19.88
C ASP A 84 14.78 -10.46 19.86
N ASP A 85 15.35 -9.45 19.21
CA ASP A 85 14.80 -8.09 19.05
C ASP A 85 14.42 -7.75 17.59
N GLU A 86 14.45 -8.73 16.70
CA GLU A 86 14.13 -8.55 15.28
C GLU A 86 12.63 -8.65 15.03
N TRP A 87 12.11 -7.77 14.18
CA TRP A 87 10.72 -7.77 13.71
C TRP A 87 10.64 -8.30 12.29
N LEU A 88 9.57 -9.02 11.97
CA LEU A 88 9.29 -9.51 10.63
C LEU A 88 8.23 -8.62 9.98
N TYR A 89 8.56 -8.03 8.84
CA TYR A 89 7.64 -7.25 8.02
C TYR A 89 7.02 -8.17 6.96
N ILE A 90 5.73 -8.36 7.01
CA ILE A 90 4.98 -9.26 6.12
C ILE A 90 4.11 -8.41 5.21
N VAL A 91 4.17 -8.66 3.91
CA VAL A 91 3.32 -7.99 2.91
C VAL A 91 2.23 -8.97 2.47
N ASP A 92 0.99 -8.53 2.55
CA ASP A 92 -0.14 -9.24 1.96
C ASP A 92 -0.25 -8.85 0.48
N TYR A 93 0.57 -9.51 -0.34
CA TYR A 93 0.63 -9.27 -1.77
C TYR A 93 -0.73 -9.57 -2.41
N TYR A 94 -1.33 -8.56 -3.02
CA TYR A 94 -2.63 -8.67 -3.73
C TYR A 94 -3.78 -9.22 -2.86
N GLY A 95 -3.61 -9.28 -1.54
CA GLY A 95 -4.60 -9.87 -0.64
C GLY A 95 -4.57 -11.41 -0.59
N GLN A 96 -3.50 -12.05 -1.04
CA GLN A 96 -3.44 -13.51 -1.22
C GLN A 96 -3.13 -14.29 0.06
N LEU A 97 -2.62 -13.67 1.13
CA LEU A 97 -2.38 -14.36 2.39
C LEU A 97 -3.69 -14.60 3.13
N SER A 98 -3.95 -15.84 3.56
CA SER A 98 -5.12 -16.13 4.40
C SER A 98 -4.94 -15.64 5.84
N ASP A 99 -6.04 -15.47 6.57
CA ASP A 99 -6.02 -15.10 7.99
C ASP A 99 -5.33 -16.17 8.84
N GLU A 100 -5.53 -17.46 8.51
CA GLU A 100 -4.87 -18.59 9.18
C GLU A 100 -3.36 -18.57 8.96
N CYS A 101 -2.93 -18.23 7.76
CA CYS A 101 -1.51 -18.08 7.44
C CYS A 101 -0.88 -16.96 8.29
N ILE A 102 -1.50 -15.78 8.31
CA ILE A 102 -1.00 -14.63 9.09
C ILE A 102 -1.02 -14.96 10.59
N ALA A 103 -2.06 -15.62 11.09
CA ALA A 103 -2.12 -16.06 12.48
C ALA A 103 -1.00 -17.05 12.85
N SER A 104 -0.70 -18.00 11.95
CA SER A 104 0.42 -18.93 12.11
C SER A 104 1.77 -18.21 12.17
N LEU A 105 2.00 -17.24 11.26
CA LEU A 105 3.19 -16.41 11.27
C LEU A 105 3.29 -15.59 12.57
N LYS A 106 2.17 -15.04 13.05
CA LYS A 106 2.13 -14.32 14.34
C LYS A 106 2.44 -15.21 15.51
N GLN A 107 1.91 -16.42 15.54
CA GLN A 107 2.20 -17.40 16.58
C GLN A 107 3.68 -17.79 16.58
N LYS A 108 4.28 -17.98 15.41
CA LYS A 108 5.66 -18.39 15.24
C LYS A 108 6.66 -17.29 15.59
N TYR A 109 6.43 -16.07 15.10
CA TYR A 109 7.40 -14.97 15.17
C TYR A 109 7.08 -13.92 16.25
N ASN A 110 5.85 -13.85 16.73
CA ASN A 110 5.33 -12.90 17.71
C ASN A 110 5.49 -11.41 17.30
N ARG A 111 6.68 -10.96 16.92
CA ARG A 111 6.98 -9.59 16.47
C ARG A 111 6.83 -9.48 14.96
N ILE A 112 5.61 -9.21 14.49
CA ILE A 112 5.32 -9.01 13.09
C ILE A 112 4.66 -7.65 12.85
N VAL A 113 4.96 -7.04 11.69
CA VAL A 113 4.26 -5.90 11.11
C VAL A 113 3.60 -6.38 9.84
N LEU A 114 2.30 -6.21 9.72
CA LEU A 114 1.52 -6.63 8.57
C LEU A 114 1.23 -5.43 7.66
N ASP A 115 1.71 -5.52 6.42
CA ASP A 115 1.48 -4.52 5.39
C ASP A 115 0.25 -4.90 4.54
N TYR A 116 -0.88 -4.27 4.83
CA TYR A 116 -2.12 -4.33 4.07
C TYR A 116 -2.25 -3.19 3.05
N THR A 117 -1.15 -2.61 2.60
CA THR A 117 -1.21 -1.53 1.60
C THR A 117 -1.74 -1.98 0.23
N GLN A 118 -1.93 -3.27 0.02
CA GLN A 118 -2.62 -3.85 -1.15
C GLN A 118 -3.97 -4.52 -0.79
N SER A 119 -4.42 -4.38 0.47
CA SER A 119 -5.59 -5.11 1.00
C SER A 119 -6.47 -4.19 1.85
N TYR A 120 -6.74 -2.97 1.36
CA TYR A 120 -7.41 -1.93 2.14
C TYR A 120 -8.79 -2.34 2.68
N PHE A 121 -9.51 -3.23 1.99
CA PHE A 121 -10.85 -3.66 2.39
C PHE A 121 -10.86 -4.81 3.41
N ARG A 122 -9.72 -5.40 3.71
CA ARG A 122 -9.60 -6.44 4.75
C ARG A 122 -9.62 -5.80 6.14
N LYS A 123 -10.23 -6.50 7.09
CA LYS A 123 -10.18 -6.11 8.51
C LYS A 123 -8.81 -6.44 9.10
N PRO A 124 -8.32 -5.65 10.08
CA PRO A 124 -7.09 -5.99 10.78
C PRO A 124 -7.30 -7.25 11.63
N LEU A 125 -6.26 -8.05 11.78
CA LEU A 125 -6.26 -9.19 12.68
C LEU A 125 -5.95 -8.72 14.11
N ASN A 126 -6.72 -9.20 15.07
CA ASN A 126 -6.54 -8.86 16.47
C ASN A 126 -5.12 -9.20 16.95
N GLY A 127 -4.47 -8.25 17.62
CA GLY A 127 -3.13 -8.42 18.18
C GLY A 127 -2.00 -8.39 17.14
N VAL A 128 -2.29 -8.00 15.90
CA VAL A 128 -1.29 -7.83 14.84
C VAL A 128 -1.19 -6.35 14.46
N ASP A 129 0.02 -5.79 14.55
CA ASP A 129 0.27 -4.43 14.07
C ASP A 129 0.09 -4.40 12.56
N THR A 130 -0.96 -3.69 12.08
CA THR A 130 -1.38 -3.72 10.67
C THR A 130 -1.45 -2.33 10.10
N MET A 131 -0.87 -2.13 8.92
CA MET A 131 -0.85 -0.83 8.25
C MET A 131 -1.52 -0.85 6.88
N TYR A 132 -2.21 0.23 6.55
CA TYR A 132 -2.91 0.46 5.29
C TYR A 132 -2.46 1.76 4.63
N THR A 133 -2.67 1.89 3.31
CA THR A 133 -2.50 3.15 2.60
C THR A 133 -3.76 3.51 1.81
N CYS A 134 -4.22 4.76 1.96
CA CYS A 134 -5.41 5.24 1.24
C CYS A 134 -5.10 5.52 -0.23
N ARG A 135 -3.89 5.97 -0.52
CA ARG A 135 -3.45 6.49 -1.83
C ARG A 135 -3.43 5.46 -2.97
N LYS A 136 -3.39 4.17 -2.66
CA LYS A 136 -3.46 3.11 -3.66
C LYS A 136 -4.89 2.80 -4.10
N PHE A 137 -5.87 3.20 -3.31
CA PHE A 137 -7.29 2.87 -3.52
C PHE A 137 -8.16 4.08 -3.84
N PHE A 138 -7.82 5.26 -3.32
CA PHE A 138 -8.65 6.45 -3.40
C PHE A 138 -7.88 7.65 -3.94
N GLY A 139 -8.62 8.61 -4.49
CA GLY A 139 -8.08 9.86 -5.02
C GLY A 139 -7.72 10.86 -3.93
N VAL A 140 -6.72 10.54 -3.11
CA VAL A 140 -6.18 11.38 -2.04
C VAL A 140 -4.66 11.53 -2.18
N THR A 141 -4.11 12.62 -1.67
CA THR A 141 -2.68 12.93 -1.81
C THR A 141 -1.81 12.38 -0.70
N ASP A 142 -2.38 12.16 0.48
CA ASP A 142 -1.79 11.54 1.66
C ASP A 142 -2.74 10.50 2.25
N GLY A 143 -2.46 9.98 3.40
CA GLY A 143 -3.34 9.09 4.14
C GLY A 143 -2.87 7.63 4.21
N ALA A 144 -2.82 7.17 5.44
CA ALA A 144 -2.58 5.80 5.83
C ALA A 144 -3.24 5.53 7.19
N VAL A 145 -3.45 4.28 7.53
CA VAL A 145 -4.04 3.88 8.80
C VAL A 145 -3.15 2.83 9.45
N LEU A 146 -2.93 2.94 10.73
CA LEU A 146 -2.19 1.98 11.53
C LEU A 146 -3.06 1.45 12.67
N TYR A 147 -3.18 0.14 12.74
CA TYR A 147 -3.69 -0.55 13.93
C TYR A 147 -2.51 -1.03 14.77
N SER A 148 -2.46 -0.57 16.01
CA SER A 148 -1.44 -0.97 16.98
C SER A 148 -1.99 -0.83 18.39
N ASP A 149 -1.56 -1.68 19.30
CA ASP A 149 -1.84 -1.60 20.72
C ASP A 149 -1.00 -0.54 21.46
N THR A 150 0.02 0.00 20.77
CA THR A 150 0.96 0.98 21.33
C THR A 150 0.81 2.33 20.64
N LYS A 151 0.73 3.40 21.42
CA LYS A 151 0.64 4.77 20.92
C LYS A 151 1.88 5.57 21.30
N LEU A 152 2.27 6.51 20.43
CA LEU A 152 3.29 7.50 20.78
C LEU A 152 2.78 8.44 21.88
N GLU A 153 3.66 8.79 22.83
CA GLU A 153 3.35 9.75 23.89
C GLU A 153 3.36 11.19 23.37
N ARG A 154 4.20 11.48 22.35
CA ARG A 154 4.28 12.82 21.76
C ARG A 154 3.11 13.13 20.84
N GLU A 155 2.69 14.35 20.81
CA GLU A 155 1.72 14.84 19.83
C GLU A 155 2.33 14.91 18.44
N LEU A 156 1.51 14.59 17.43
CA LEU A 156 1.85 14.72 16.02
C LEU A 156 1.16 15.95 15.43
N GLU A 157 1.90 16.68 14.62
CA GLU A 157 1.32 17.70 13.74
C GLU A 157 0.38 17.05 12.73
N THR A 158 -0.64 17.80 12.32
CA THR A 158 -1.50 17.39 11.19
C THR A 158 -0.85 17.80 9.87
N ASP A 159 -0.85 16.90 8.89
CA ASP A 159 -0.36 17.20 7.54
C ASP A 159 -1.31 18.17 6.83
N GLU A 160 -0.78 18.89 5.85
CA GLU A 160 -1.56 19.75 4.94
C GLU A 160 -1.35 19.28 3.50
N SER A 161 -2.44 19.08 2.77
CA SER A 161 -2.38 18.47 1.44
C SER A 161 -3.02 19.29 0.31
N TYR A 162 -3.60 20.45 0.61
CA TYR A 162 -4.30 21.26 -0.38
C TYR A 162 -3.42 21.64 -1.58
N SER A 163 -2.17 22.00 -1.36
CA SER A 163 -1.22 22.36 -2.41
C SER A 163 -0.72 21.18 -3.27
N ARG A 164 -1.12 19.97 -2.92
CA ARG A 164 -0.72 18.73 -3.61
C ARG A 164 -1.85 18.09 -4.40
N MET A 165 -2.99 18.76 -4.53
CA MET A 165 -4.20 18.21 -5.17
C MET A 165 -4.20 18.32 -6.70
N GLU A 166 -3.29 19.08 -7.29
CA GLU A 166 -3.27 19.43 -8.71
C GLU A 166 -3.36 18.19 -9.63
N PHE A 167 -2.55 17.17 -9.38
CA PHE A 167 -2.54 15.97 -10.21
C PHE A 167 -3.86 15.16 -10.12
N LEU A 168 -4.55 15.20 -9.00
CA LEU A 168 -5.86 14.54 -8.84
C LEU A 168 -6.97 15.31 -9.56
N LEU A 169 -7.04 16.61 -9.31
CA LEU A 169 -8.04 17.49 -9.94
C LEU A 169 -7.82 17.54 -11.46
N GLY A 170 -6.59 17.76 -11.88
CA GLY A 170 -6.24 17.82 -13.29
C GLY A 170 -6.51 16.52 -14.03
N ARG A 171 -6.15 15.36 -13.45
CA ARG A 171 -6.49 14.06 -14.02
C ARG A 171 -8.00 13.80 -14.12
N TYR A 172 -8.80 14.39 -13.25
CA TYR A 172 -10.24 14.25 -13.30
C TYR A 172 -10.83 14.96 -14.53
N GLU A 173 -10.26 16.09 -14.94
CA GLU A 173 -10.72 16.89 -16.07
C GLU A 173 -9.99 16.59 -17.39
N ARG A 174 -8.73 16.11 -17.32
CA ARG A 174 -7.84 15.94 -18.46
C ARG A 174 -7.09 14.60 -18.42
N ALA A 175 -6.14 14.40 -19.34
CA ALA A 175 -5.35 13.17 -19.40
C ALA A 175 -4.38 13.02 -18.22
N ALA A 176 -4.19 11.79 -17.75
CA ALA A 176 -3.27 11.48 -16.65
C ALA A 176 -1.81 11.85 -16.96
N SER A 177 -1.43 11.79 -18.25
CA SER A 177 -0.08 12.15 -18.71
C SER A 177 0.25 13.61 -18.49
N ASP A 178 -0.75 14.50 -18.50
CA ASP A 178 -0.55 15.96 -18.38
C ASP A 178 -0.10 16.36 -16.97
N PHE A 179 -0.38 15.52 -15.96
CA PHE A 179 -0.12 15.78 -14.54
C PHE A 179 0.78 14.72 -13.90
N TYR A 180 1.45 13.92 -14.70
CA TYR A 180 2.35 12.88 -14.17
C TYR A 180 3.54 13.45 -13.36
N PRO A 181 4.16 14.59 -13.75
CA PRO A 181 5.21 15.22 -12.96
C PRO A 181 4.78 15.58 -11.53
N GLU A 182 3.58 16.14 -11.35
CA GLU A 182 3.01 16.52 -10.05
C GLU A 182 2.76 15.29 -9.17
N TYR A 183 2.24 14.21 -9.76
CA TYR A 183 2.11 12.91 -9.09
C TYR A 183 3.48 12.38 -8.60
N VAL A 184 4.50 12.42 -9.45
CA VAL A 184 5.86 11.99 -9.09
C VAL A 184 6.44 12.89 -7.98
N ASN A 185 6.23 14.20 -8.06
CA ASN A 185 6.70 15.15 -7.05
C ASN A 185 6.03 14.88 -5.69
N ASN A 186 4.72 14.65 -5.66
CA ASN A 186 4.02 14.27 -4.43
C ASN A 186 4.60 12.98 -3.81
N ASN A 187 4.94 11.98 -4.64
CA ASN A 187 5.58 10.76 -4.15
C ASN A 187 6.99 11.00 -3.56
N LYS A 188 7.79 11.87 -4.19
CA LYS A 188 9.12 12.24 -3.70
C LYS A 188 9.09 13.00 -2.37
N LEU A 189 8.07 13.83 -2.14
CA LEU A 189 7.92 14.58 -0.90
C LEU A 189 7.87 13.65 0.32
N PHE A 190 7.15 12.52 0.23
CA PHE A 190 7.03 11.57 1.34
C PHE A 190 8.36 10.94 1.77
N ALA A 191 9.39 10.95 0.95
CA ALA A 191 10.70 10.43 1.35
C ALA A 191 11.36 11.28 2.46
N LYS A 192 10.93 12.54 2.61
CA LYS A 192 11.49 13.50 3.57
C LYS A 192 10.48 13.99 4.61
N MET A 193 9.22 13.60 4.48
CA MET A 193 8.18 14.06 5.39
C MET A 193 8.24 13.31 6.73
N PRO A 194 8.18 14.03 7.86
CA PRO A 194 8.11 13.41 9.17
C PRO A 194 6.78 12.67 9.35
N VAL A 195 6.72 11.86 10.40
CA VAL A 195 5.49 11.24 10.86
C VAL A 195 4.51 12.32 11.30
N ARG A 196 3.36 12.41 10.61
CA ARG A 196 2.27 13.36 10.86
C ARG A 196 0.93 12.65 10.85
N LYS A 197 -0.07 13.26 11.48
CA LYS A 197 -1.46 12.86 11.30
C LYS A 197 -1.88 13.08 9.84
N MET A 198 -2.83 12.29 9.37
CA MET A 198 -3.51 12.48 8.07
C MET A 198 -4.03 13.91 7.94
N SER A 199 -3.94 14.49 6.74
CA SER A 199 -4.46 15.82 6.49
C SER A 199 -5.99 15.88 6.66
N ARG A 200 -6.50 17.02 7.08
CA ARG A 200 -7.95 17.26 7.22
C ARG A 200 -8.67 17.11 5.87
N LEU A 201 -8.02 17.49 4.78
CA LEU A 201 -8.58 17.35 3.44
C LEU A 201 -8.75 15.88 3.05
N THR A 202 -7.72 15.06 3.23
CA THR A 202 -7.80 13.62 2.97
C THR A 202 -8.83 12.95 3.87
N TYR A 203 -8.85 13.26 5.17
CA TYR A 203 -9.85 12.76 6.10
C TYR A 203 -11.28 13.07 5.60
N ASN A 204 -11.53 14.32 5.20
CA ASN A 204 -12.82 14.72 4.66
C ASN A 204 -13.20 13.97 3.39
N LEU A 205 -12.25 13.81 2.44
CA LEU A 205 -12.50 13.11 1.18
C LEU A 205 -12.78 11.62 1.39
N LEU A 206 -12.15 10.98 2.37
CA LEU A 206 -12.41 9.59 2.70
C LEU A 206 -13.83 9.36 3.22
N HIS A 207 -14.45 10.35 3.86
CA HIS A 207 -15.87 10.32 4.27
C HIS A 207 -16.85 10.48 3.08
N ALA A 208 -16.36 10.84 1.89
CA ALA A 208 -17.17 10.89 0.65
C ALA A 208 -17.19 9.56 -0.12
N ILE A 209 -16.40 8.58 0.30
CA ILE A 209 -16.25 7.31 -0.44
C ILE A 209 -17.40 6.36 -0.12
N ASN A 210 -18.04 5.82 -1.16
CA ASN A 210 -18.91 4.66 -1.02
C ASN A 210 -18.08 3.38 -1.06
N TYR A 211 -17.64 2.90 0.10
CA TYR A 211 -16.73 1.75 0.22
C TYR A 211 -17.36 0.45 -0.29
N ASP A 212 -18.64 0.22 -0.02
CA ASP A 212 -19.35 -0.99 -0.47
C ASP A 212 -19.38 -1.05 -2.01
N MET A 213 -19.80 0.02 -2.67
CA MET A 213 -19.82 0.10 -4.12
C MET A 213 -18.40 -0.02 -4.72
N THR A 214 -17.41 0.62 -4.10
CA THR A 214 -16.02 0.58 -4.57
C THR A 214 -15.43 -0.82 -4.44
N GLY A 215 -15.64 -1.49 -3.31
CA GLY A 215 -15.20 -2.87 -3.08
C GLY A 215 -15.82 -3.84 -4.09
N LYS A 216 -17.15 -3.83 -4.22
CA LYS A 216 -17.87 -4.69 -5.17
C LYS A 216 -17.42 -4.47 -6.62
N ARG A 217 -17.18 -3.24 -7.04
CA ARG A 217 -16.68 -2.96 -8.39
C ARG A 217 -15.31 -3.58 -8.62
N ARG A 218 -14.40 -3.46 -7.65
CA ARG A 218 -13.06 -4.09 -7.71
C ARG A 218 -13.15 -5.61 -7.77
N GLU A 219 -14.02 -6.22 -6.97
CA GLU A 219 -14.26 -7.66 -6.98
C GLU A 219 -14.80 -8.14 -8.34
N ASN A 220 -15.80 -7.45 -8.88
CA ASN A 220 -16.36 -7.79 -10.19
C ASN A 220 -15.29 -7.75 -11.28
N ASN A 221 -14.46 -6.74 -11.29
CA ASN A 221 -13.42 -6.56 -12.29
C ASN A 221 -12.31 -7.61 -12.13
N PHE A 222 -11.92 -7.92 -10.90
CA PHE A 222 -10.99 -9.01 -10.61
C PHE A 222 -11.53 -10.34 -11.13
N ASN A 223 -12.81 -10.65 -10.88
CA ASN A 223 -13.44 -11.87 -11.32
C ASN A 223 -13.54 -11.98 -12.85
N VAL A 224 -13.79 -10.85 -13.55
CA VAL A 224 -13.74 -10.79 -15.01
C VAL A 224 -12.34 -11.12 -15.52
N LEU A 225 -11.31 -10.52 -14.95
CA LEU A 225 -9.92 -10.82 -15.32
C LEU A 225 -9.54 -12.25 -15.00
N ALA A 226 -9.93 -12.78 -13.84
CA ALA A 226 -9.71 -14.17 -13.48
C ALA A 226 -10.38 -15.15 -14.47
N SER A 227 -11.61 -14.85 -14.91
CA SER A 227 -12.31 -15.68 -15.90
C SER A 227 -11.68 -15.67 -17.29
N LEU A 228 -11.08 -14.53 -17.68
CA LEU A 228 -10.47 -14.37 -19.01
C LEU A 228 -9.01 -14.82 -19.06
N LEU A 229 -8.27 -14.62 -17.98
CA LEU A 229 -6.81 -14.78 -17.96
C LEU A 229 -6.34 -15.94 -17.06
N GLY A 230 -7.22 -16.53 -16.25
CA GLY A 230 -6.84 -17.57 -15.28
C GLY A 230 -6.15 -18.78 -15.92
N ALA A 231 -6.60 -19.20 -17.10
CA ALA A 231 -5.97 -20.31 -17.82
C ALA A 231 -4.58 -20.00 -18.39
N LEU A 232 -4.23 -18.71 -18.48
CA LEU A 232 -2.93 -18.22 -18.96
C LEU A 232 -2.00 -17.80 -17.82
N ASN A 233 -2.53 -17.75 -16.60
CA ASN A 233 -1.80 -17.27 -15.45
C ASN A 233 -0.90 -18.37 -14.89
N GLY A 234 0.39 -18.13 -14.79
CA GLY A 234 1.38 -19.06 -14.23
C GLY A 234 1.33 -19.17 -12.70
N ILE A 235 0.44 -18.43 -12.02
CA ILE A 235 0.21 -18.52 -10.57
C ILE A 235 -1.26 -18.72 -10.25
N ASP A 236 -1.51 -19.42 -9.16
CA ASP A 236 -2.86 -19.55 -8.61
C ASP A 236 -3.23 -18.28 -7.83
N VAL A 237 -4.42 -17.75 -8.10
CA VAL A 237 -4.91 -16.51 -7.51
C VAL A 237 -6.27 -16.71 -6.88
N ASN A 238 -6.37 -16.40 -5.59
CA ASN A 238 -7.62 -16.47 -4.85
C ASN A 238 -8.47 -15.19 -5.03
N SER A 239 -9.78 -15.35 -5.00
CA SER A 239 -10.70 -14.23 -4.91
C SER A 239 -10.52 -13.51 -3.56
N VAL A 240 -10.49 -12.18 -3.58
CA VAL A 240 -10.22 -11.34 -2.39
C VAL A 240 -11.24 -10.20 -2.31
N ILE A 241 -11.44 -9.67 -1.10
CA ILE A 241 -12.35 -8.56 -0.85
C ILE A 241 -11.69 -7.25 -1.32
N GLY A 242 -12.37 -6.51 -2.20
CA GLY A 242 -11.93 -5.21 -2.70
C GLY A 242 -10.49 -5.20 -3.21
N PRO A 243 -10.10 -6.07 -4.15
CA PRO A 243 -8.71 -6.31 -4.55
C PRO A 243 -7.99 -5.03 -5.01
N PHE A 244 -6.69 -4.97 -4.75
CA PHE A 244 -5.83 -3.91 -5.28
C PHE A 244 -5.65 -4.05 -6.79
N ALA A 245 -5.31 -5.25 -7.23
CA ALA A 245 -5.06 -5.60 -8.62
C ALA A 245 -5.25 -7.10 -8.83
N TYR A 246 -5.38 -7.54 -10.08
CA TYR A 246 -5.27 -8.93 -10.48
C TYR A 246 -3.81 -9.25 -10.81
N PRO A 247 -3.12 -10.10 -10.04
CA PRO A 247 -1.76 -10.50 -10.39
C PRO A 247 -1.78 -11.48 -11.56
N LEU A 248 -1.03 -11.16 -12.60
CA LEU A 248 -0.88 -12.02 -13.78
C LEU A 248 0.61 -12.31 -13.98
N TYR A 249 0.98 -13.57 -13.95
CA TYR A 249 2.31 -14.03 -14.30
C TYR A 249 2.30 -14.70 -15.68
N VAL A 250 3.09 -14.18 -16.60
CA VAL A 250 3.29 -14.73 -17.95
C VAL A 250 4.77 -14.60 -18.34
N GLU A 251 5.30 -15.56 -19.14
CA GLU A 251 6.71 -15.58 -19.53
C GLU A 251 7.16 -14.30 -20.25
N ASP A 252 6.34 -13.80 -21.18
CA ASP A 252 6.63 -12.60 -21.98
C ASP A 252 6.04 -11.30 -21.38
N GLY A 253 6.03 -11.19 -20.07
CA GLY A 253 5.41 -10.11 -19.35
C GLY A 253 5.88 -8.71 -19.76
N ALA A 254 7.17 -8.54 -20.02
CA ALA A 254 7.74 -7.28 -20.47
C ALA A 254 7.21 -6.84 -21.84
N GLU A 255 7.05 -7.78 -22.78
CA GLU A 255 6.51 -7.51 -24.11
C GLU A 255 5.02 -7.22 -24.06
N LEU A 256 4.25 -7.97 -23.26
CA LEU A 256 2.85 -7.69 -23.02
C LEU A 256 2.66 -6.27 -22.46
N ARG A 257 3.49 -5.87 -21.50
CA ARG A 257 3.44 -4.50 -20.93
C ARG A 257 3.70 -3.44 -22.00
N LYS A 258 4.69 -3.61 -22.87
CA LYS A 258 4.98 -2.69 -23.98
C LYS A 258 3.76 -2.57 -24.92
N TYR A 259 3.18 -3.72 -25.28
CA TYR A 259 1.98 -3.76 -26.12
C TYR A 259 0.80 -3.00 -25.48
N LEU A 260 0.53 -3.21 -24.20
CA LEU A 260 -0.53 -2.52 -23.46
C LEU A 260 -0.29 -1.00 -23.40
N ILE A 261 0.95 -0.57 -23.12
CA ILE A 261 1.32 0.85 -23.13
C ILE A 261 1.10 1.49 -24.50
N SER A 262 1.44 0.82 -25.60
CA SER A 262 1.20 1.32 -26.97
C SER A 262 -0.30 1.50 -27.25
N ASN A 263 -1.15 0.73 -26.57
CA ASN A 263 -2.61 0.86 -26.61
C ASN A 263 -3.17 1.78 -25.51
N LYS A 264 -2.33 2.60 -24.86
CA LYS A 264 -2.70 3.53 -23.77
C LYS A 264 -3.26 2.83 -22.51
N ILE A 265 -2.97 1.56 -22.33
CA ILE A 265 -3.26 0.80 -21.10
C ILE A 265 -2.00 0.81 -20.23
N TYR A 266 -2.02 1.66 -19.22
CA TYR A 266 -0.84 1.87 -18.35
C TYR A 266 -0.90 0.94 -17.15
N ILE A 267 -0.05 -0.08 -17.15
CA ILE A 267 0.12 -1.01 -16.04
C ILE A 267 1.36 -0.58 -15.25
N PRO A 268 1.25 -0.34 -13.93
CA PRO A 268 2.41 -0.01 -13.13
C PRO A 268 3.37 -1.19 -13.07
N LEU A 269 4.67 -0.91 -13.22
CA LEU A 269 5.71 -1.84 -12.82
C LEU A 269 5.93 -1.67 -11.32
N LEU A 270 5.54 -2.65 -10.53
CA LEU A 270 5.82 -2.62 -9.10
C LEU A 270 7.29 -3.02 -8.87
N TRP A 271 7.94 -2.25 -8.00
CA TRP A 271 9.28 -2.53 -7.48
C TRP A 271 10.35 -2.78 -8.54
N PRO A 272 10.61 -1.85 -9.44
CA PRO A 272 11.65 -2.00 -10.49
C PRO A 272 13.07 -2.17 -9.92
N ASN A 273 13.27 -1.84 -8.63
CA ASN A 273 14.50 -2.10 -7.89
C ASN A 273 14.79 -3.59 -7.78
N VAL A 274 13.78 -4.42 -7.58
CA VAL A 274 13.92 -5.88 -7.41
C VAL A 274 14.58 -6.52 -8.65
N ILE A 275 14.17 -6.08 -9.86
CA ILE A 275 14.74 -6.57 -11.11
C ILE A 275 16.25 -6.30 -11.22
N LYS A 276 16.74 -5.25 -10.55
CA LYS A 276 18.17 -4.88 -10.60
C LYS A 276 19.02 -5.62 -9.58
N ASP A 277 18.39 -6.01 -8.45
CA ASP A 277 19.09 -6.44 -7.26
C ASP A 277 19.02 -7.96 -7.06
N MET A 278 18.14 -8.66 -7.81
CA MET A 278 17.88 -10.09 -7.65
C MET A 278 18.45 -10.92 -8.81
N PRO A 279 18.88 -12.16 -8.53
CA PRO A 279 19.24 -13.12 -9.58
C PRO A 279 18.07 -13.41 -10.52
N ASP A 280 18.37 -13.67 -11.80
CA ASP A 280 17.38 -13.88 -12.87
C ASP A 280 16.46 -15.09 -12.64
N ASP A 281 16.88 -16.04 -11.80
CA ASP A 281 16.15 -17.25 -11.43
C ASP A 281 15.33 -17.12 -10.15
N SER A 282 15.40 -15.97 -9.47
CA SER A 282 14.59 -15.72 -8.26
C SER A 282 13.14 -15.43 -8.58
N VAL A 283 12.23 -15.83 -7.70
CA VAL A 283 10.79 -15.56 -7.81
C VAL A 283 10.53 -14.05 -7.88
N GLU A 284 11.29 -13.27 -7.13
CA GLU A 284 11.17 -11.83 -7.08
C GLU A 284 11.57 -11.13 -8.39
N TYR A 285 12.51 -11.72 -9.14
CA TYR A 285 12.92 -11.23 -10.46
C TYR A 285 11.83 -11.46 -11.51
N LEU A 286 11.05 -12.52 -11.37
CA LEU A 286 9.95 -12.86 -12.25
C LEU A 286 8.88 -11.77 -12.10
N SER A 287 9.00 -10.70 -12.92
CA SER A 287 8.14 -9.51 -12.82
C SER A 287 6.70 -9.86 -13.10
N LEU A 288 5.91 -9.92 -12.04
CA LEU A 288 4.46 -10.02 -12.14
C LEU A 288 3.91 -8.79 -12.86
N ILE A 289 3.24 -8.99 -13.97
CA ILE A 289 2.44 -7.94 -14.59
C ILE A 289 1.17 -7.80 -13.78
N HIS A 290 0.95 -6.59 -13.27
CA HIS A 290 -0.26 -6.27 -12.55
C HIS A 290 -1.22 -5.58 -13.49
N ILE A 291 -2.34 -6.19 -13.75
CA ILE A 291 -3.47 -5.51 -14.35
C ILE A 291 -4.22 -4.82 -13.22
N SER A 292 -3.83 -3.59 -12.92
CA SER A 292 -4.60 -2.75 -12.02
C SER A 292 -5.76 -2.14 -12.79
N GLU A 293 -6.94 -2.27 -12.24
CA GLU A 293 -8.10 -1.62 -12.79
C GLU A 293 -8.10 -0.12 -12.55
N PRO A 294 -8.38 0.66 -13.56
CA PRO A 294 -8.85 2.01 -13.34
C PRO A 294 -10.23 1.91 -12.67
N THR A 295 -10.32 2.33 -11.41
CA THR A 295 -11.58 2.48 -10.66
C THR A 295 -12.46 3.58 -11.25
N ARG A 296 -12.55 3.71 -12.58
CA ARG A 296 -13.29 4.76 -13.22
C ARG A 296 -14.41 4.22 -14.08
N HIS A 297 -15.58 4.60 -13.65
CA HIS A 297 -16.91 4.78 -14.30
C HIS A 297 -17.37 3.70 -15.27
#